data_8bdae48db670a780e99d3ff4ad284eac
#
_entry.id   8bdae48db670a780e99d3ff4ad284eac
#
_cell.length_a   1.000
_cell.length_b   1.000
_cell.length_c   1.000
_cell.angle_alpha   90.00
_cell.angle_beta   90.00
_cell.angle_gamma   90.00
#
_symmetry.space_group_name_H-M   'P 1'
#
loop_
_entity.id
_entity.type
_entity.pdbx_description
1 polymer ?
#
loop_
_entity_poly.entity_id
_entity_poly.type
_entity_poly.pdbx_seq_one_letter_code
_entity_poly.pdbx_strand_id
1 'polypeptide(L)'
;MKHFKQSAREISYAYSAQTFSGRAFIKILENITGRISLIKRAKGYKNELAGGDDFFNIMFRRYGLSLELLDGAFNTIPKDGPLILIANHPFGILDGLILGYILSKSRKDYKILAHKVFCTSEELIGIILPIAFDDTKEASRLNIQTRISALNFLYSGGAVGIFPGGTVSTSTTPFGVPMDPIWRSFTAKMITKSGARVVPIFFEGHNSRTFQLASHIHNNLRLGLLMKEFKSKVGNPVKICIGKPLSDREIKSRSGNYRILMDFLREETYKLSQTPLKSFEYGFEFESRFKL
;
A
#
# COMPACT_ATOMS: atom_id res chain seq x y z
N MET A 1 6.05 27.82 5.24
CA MET A 1 6.99 26.72 5.60
C MET A 1 7.65 26.25 4.32
N LYS A 2 8.99 26.33 4.23
CA LYS A 2 9.74 25.75 3.10
C LYS A 2 9.56 24.24 3.15
N HIS A 3 8.76 23.68 2.27
CA HIS A 3 8.72 22.24 2.06
C HIS A 3 10.09 21.85 1.47
N PHE A 4 10.94 21.22 2.28
CA PHE A 4 12.13 20.55 1.76
C PHE A 4 11.64 19.42 0.86
N LYS A 5 11.79 19.58 -0.46
CA LYS A 5 11.55 18.53 -1.42
C LYS A 5 12.56 17.41 -1.14
N GLN A 6 12.07 16.29 -0.66
CA GLN A 6 12.87 15.10 -0.40
C GLN A 6 12.92 14.22 -1.64
N SER A 7 14.07 13.62 -1.89
CA SER A 7 14.17 12.56 -2.90
C SER A 7 13.41 11.31 -2.44
N ALA A 8 12.74 10.59 -3.35
CA ALA A 8 12.00 9.37 -3.03
C ALA A 8 12.81 8.34 -2.25
N ARG A 9 14.12 8.25 -2.50
CA ARG A 9 15.04 7.37 -1.77
C ARG A 9 15.23 7.75 -0.30
N GLU A 10 14.90 8.99 0.10
CA GLU A 10 15.14 9.53 1.44
C GLU A 10 13.91 9.47 2.35
N ILE A 11 12.81 8.93 1.85
CA ILE A 11 11.57 8.77 2.60
C ILE A 11 11.83 8.07 3.94
N SER A 12 11.17 8.56 4.99
CA SER A 12 11.31 8.07 6.35
C SER A 12 9.97 8.17 7.07
N TYR A 13 9.61 7.17 7.81
CA TYR A 13 8.44 7.19 8.70
C TYR A 13 8.63 8.04 9.96
N ALA A 14 9.84 8.55 10.22
CA ALA A 14 10.09 9.45 11.35
C ALA A 14 9.12 10.65 11.35
N TYR A 15 8.70 11.12 10.17
CA TYR A 15 7.75 12.24 10.05
C TYR A 15 6.31 11.89 10.48
N SER A 16 6.00 10.62 10.68
CA SER A 16 4.70 10.19 11.22
C SER A 16 4.64 10.27 12.75
N ALA A 17 5.77 10.43 13.43
CA ALA A 17 5.77 10.60 14.89
C ALA A 17 5.42 12.02 15.30
N GLN A 18 4.59 12.15 16.34
CA GLN A 18 4.14 13.44 16.86
C GLN A 18 5.23 14.20 17.64
N THR A 19 6.09 13.48 18.37
CA THR A 19 7.12 14.04 19.23
C THR A 19 8.50 14.09 18.54
N PHE A 20 9.34 15.04 18.94
CA PHE A 20 10.72 15.12 18.45
C PHE A 20 11.53 13.87 18.82
N SER A 21 11.42 13.39 20.05
CA SER A 21 12.09 12.16 20.50
C SER A 21 11.64 10.93 19.71
N GLY A 22 10.34 10.79 19.43
CA GLY A 22 9.81 9.74 18.58
C GLY A 22 10.38 9.79 17.16
N ARG A 23 10.48 11.00 16.57
CA ARG A 23 11.11 11.21 15.25
C ARG A 23 12.57 10.80 15.24
N ALA A 24 13.34 11.24 16.24
CA ALA A 24 14.76 10.89 16.37
C ALA A 24 14.93 9.37 16.53
N PHE A 25 14.14 8.74 17.39
CA PHE A 25 14.16 7.31 17.63
C PHE A 25 13.88 6.50 16.35
N ILE A 26 12.79 6.80 15.64
CA ILE A 26 12.45 6.12 14.38
C ILE A 26 13.59 6.29 13.37
N LYS A 27 14.12 7.52 13.21
CA LYS A 27 15.20 7.81 12.25
C LYS A 27 16.47 7.03 12.53
N ILE A 28 16.84 6.92 13.80
CA ILE A 28 18.01 6.13 14.24
C ILE A 28 17.76 4.64 13.92
N LEU A 29 16.61 4.12 14.30
CA LEU A 29 16.27 2.71 14.08
C LEU A 29 16.24 2.36 12.58
N GLU A 30 15.59 3.18 11.76
CA GLU A 30 15.60 3.02 10.30
C GLU A 30 17.01 3.00 9.71
N ASN A 31 17.86 3.94 10.13
CA ASN A 31 19.22 4.08 9.61
C ASN A 31 20.09 2.85 9.95
N ILE A 32 20.00 2.36 11.17
CA ILE A 32 20.77 1.19 11.64
C ILE A 32 20.25 -0.09 10.95
N THR A 33 18.95 -0.22 10.75
CA THR A 33 18.36 -1.50 10.34
C THR A 33 18.26 -1.68 8.83
N GLY A 34 18.18 -0.60 8.03
CA GLY A 34 18.01 -0.81 6.60
C GLY A 34 18.08 0.42 5.71
N ARG A 35 17.61 1.57 6.18
CA ARG A 35 17.39 2.77 5.37
C ARG A 35 18.63 3.23 4.59
N ILE A 36 19.80 3.28 5.23
CA ILE A 36 21.05 3.72 4.58
C ILE A 36 21.41 2.79 3.40
N SER A 37 21.25 1.48 3.58
CA SER A 37 21.48 0.49 2.52
C SER A 37 20.53 0.71 1.33
N LEU A 38 19.24 0.95 1.59
CA LEU A 38 18.24 1.22 0.56
C LEU A 38 18.55 2.53 -0.20
N ILE A 39 18.94 3.59 0.51
CA ILE A 39 19.38 4.87 -0.11
C ILE A 39 20.56 4.65 -1.05
N LYS A 40 21.56 3.86 -0.61
CA LYS A 40 22.74 3.56 -1.45
C LYS A 40 22.35 2.82 -2.72
N ARG A 41 21.45 1.84 -2.65
CA ARG A 41 20.95 1.09 -3.81
C ARG A 41 20.21 1.98 -4.81
N ALA A 42 19.40 2.90 -4.31
CA ALA A 42 18.65 3.85 -5.14
C ALA A 42 19.52 4.99 -5.72
N LYS A 43 20.81 5.11 -5.33
CA LYS A 43 21.67 6.23 -5.78
C LYS A 43 21.74 6.28 -7.32
N GLY A 44 21.49 7.46 -7.90
CA GLY A 44 21.58 7.66 -9.35
C GLY A 44 20.28 7.41 -10.13
N TYR A 45 19.19 7.01 -9.48
CA TYR A 45 17.91 6.74 -10.15
C TYR A 45 17.35 7.94 -10.94
N LYS A 46 17.68 9.17 -10.56
CA LYS A 46 17.25 10.38 -11.27
C LYS A 46 17.78 10.47 -12.69
N ASN A 47 18.94 9.90 -12.97
CA ASN A 47 19.51 9.87 -14.33
C ASN A 47 18.69 8.94 -15.24
N GLU A 48 18.22 7.81 -14.72
CA GLU A 48 17.36 6.88 -15.46
C GLU A 48 15.97 7.48 -15.71
N LEU A 49 15.42 8.20 -14.70
CA LEU A 49 14.18 8.98 -14.86
C LEU A 49 14.30 10.04 -15.96
N ALA A 50 15.41 10.78 -15.98
CA ALA A 50 15.68 11.76 -17.04
C ALA A 50 15.81 11.10 -18.41
N GLY A 51 16.19 9.83 -18.49
CA GLY A 51 16.18 9.01 -19.68
C GLY A 51 14.80 8.51 -20.14
N GLY A 52 13.74 8.84 -19.40
CA GLY A 52 12.36 8.49 -19.74
C GLY A 52 11.85 7.17 -19.16
N ASP A 53 12.61 6.52 -18.30
CA ASP A 53 12.18 5.30 -17.60
C ASP A 53 11.14 5.61 -16.52
N ASP A 54 10.24 4.67 -16.25
CA ASP A 54 9.24 4.79 -15.17
C ASP A 54 9.89 4.60 -13.79
N PHE A 55 9.47 5.42 -12.83
CA PHE A 55 10.00 5.41 -11.46
C PHE A 55 9.93 4.02 -10.78
N PHE A 56 8.80 3.34 -10.89
CA PHE A 56 8.62 2.04 -10.24
C PHE A 56 9.45 0.95 -10.90
N ASN A 57 9.62 1.01 -12.23
CA ASN A 57 10.52 0.11 -12.96
C ASN A 57 11.98 0.30 -12.52
N ILE A 58 12.43 1.55 -12.41
CA ILE A 58 13.78 1.87 -11.96
C ILE A 58 14.02 1.34 -10.55
N MET A 59 13.12 1.64 -9.62
CA MET A 59 13.26 1.23 -8.22
C MET A 59 13.21 -0.30 -8.08
N PHE A 60 12.36 -0.96 -8.84
CA PHE A 60 12.28 -2.42 -8.87
C PHE A 60 13.62 -3.05 -9.26
N ARG A 61 14.25 -2.56 -10.32
CA ARG A 61 15.59 -3.02 -10.75
C ARG A 61 16.67 -2.70 -9.72
N ARG A 62 16.71 -1.45 -9.22
CA ARG A 62 17.75 -0.99 -8.29
C ARG A 62 17.73 -1.69 -6.94
N TYR A 63 16.55 -2.08 -6.48
CA TYR A 63 16.43 -2.91 -5.27
C TYR A 63 16.63 -4.39 -5.55
N GLY A 64 16.84 -4.80 -6.82
CA GLY A 64 17.01 -6.21 -7.18
C GLY A 64 15.78 -7.04 -6.82
N LEU A 65 14.59 -6.44 -6.98
CA LEU A 65 13.35 -7.15 -6.74
C LEU A 65 12.99 -8.03 -7.92
N SER A 66 12.31 -9.11 -7.64
CA SER A 66 11.66 -9.96 -8.64
C SER A 66 10.27 -10.35 -8.15
N LEU A 67 9.37 -10.67 -9.07
CA LEU A 67 8.05 -11.20 -8.75
C LEU A 67 8.00 -12.68 -9.09
N GLU A 68 7.51 -13.45 -8.16
CA GLU A 68 7.08 -14.82 -8.37
C GLU A 68 5.55 -14.81 -8.44
N LEU A 69 5.01 -14.91 -9.65
CA LEU A 69 3.58 -14.97 -9.87
C LEU A 69 3.09 -16.40 -9.60
N LEU A 70 2.42 -16.58 -8.47
CA LEU A 70 1.91 -17.90 -8.05
C LEU A 70 0.63 -18.26 -8.78
N ASP A 71 -0.22 -17.27 -9.09
CA ASP A 71 -1.46 -17.43 -9.84
C ASP A 71 -1.85 -16.15 -10.57
N GLY A 72 -2.61 -16.29 -11.65
CA GLY A 72 -3.10 -15.20 -12.48
C GLY A 72 -2.07 -14.72 -13.52
N ALA A 73 -2.33 -13.57 -14.13
CA ALA A 73 -1.45 -12.99 -15.15
C ALA A 73 -1.64 -11.48 -15.27
N PHE A 74 -0.60 -10.75 -15.66
CA PHE A 74 -0.67 -9.30 -15.90
C PHE A 74 -1.68 -8.90 -16.99
N ASN A 75 -1.86 -9.75 -17.99
CA ASN A 75 -2.79 -9.51 -19.10
C ASN A 75 -4.27 -9.61 -18.70
N THR A 76 -4.58 -10.14 -17.51
CA THR A 76 -5.95 -10.15 -16.96
C THR A 76 -6.36 -8.80 -16.38
N ILE A 77 -5.39 -7.91 -16.12
CA ILE A 77 -5.66 -6.56 -15.63
C ILE A 77 -6.22 -5.73 -16.79
N PRO A 78 -7.42 -5.13 -16.63
CA PRO A 78 -8.05 -4.32 -17.65
C PRO A 78 -7.18 -3.14 -18.10
N LYS A 79 -6.98 -2.99 -19.41
CA LYS A 79 -6.12 -1.93 -19.99
C LYS A 79 -6.81 -0.58 -20.08
N ASP A 80 -8.14 -0.56 -20.10
CA ASP A 80 -8.96 0.62 -20.31
C ASP A 80 -10.12 0.68 -19.31
N GLY A 81 -10.68 1.89 -19.17
CA GLY A 81 -11.82 2.19 -18.32
C GLY A 81 -11.48 2.24 -16.84
N PRO A 82 -12.41 2.66 -15.99
CA PRO A 82 -12.17 2.83 -14.57
C PRO A 82 -11.79 1.50 -13.91
N LEU A 83 -10.68 1.49 -13.19
CA LEU A 83 -10.10 0.30 -12.56
C LEU A 83 -9.67 0.58 -11.14
N ILE A 84 -9.94 -0.33 -10.22
CA ILE A 84 -9.37 -0.32 -8.88
C ILE A 84 -8.63 -1.64 -8.65
N LEU A 85 -7.32 -1.56 -8.40
CA LEU A 85 -6.55 -2.68 -7.87
C LEU A 85 -6.60 -2.60 -6.33
N ILE A 86 -7.16 -3.63 -5.70
CA ILE A 86 -7.19 -3.78 -4.24
C ILE A 86 -6.15 -4.81 -3.82
N ALA A 87 -5.47 -4.58 -2.70
CA ALA A 87 -4.48 -5.54 -2.21
C ALA A 87 -4.46 -5.61 -0.68
N ASN A 88 -4.05 -6.79 -0.14
CA ASN A 88 -3.60 -6.89 1.24
C ASN A 88 -2.25 -6.16 1.42
N HIS A 89 -1.85 -5.86 2.65
CA HIS A 89 -0.71 -4.98 2.92
C HIS A 89 0.32 -5.59 3.90
N PRO A 90 0.95 -6.73 3.56
CA PRO A 90 1.80 -7.46 4.50
C PRO A 90 3.18 -6.83 4.76
N PHE A 91 3.78 -6.11 3.79
CA PHE A 91 5.18 -5.67 3.85
C PHE A 91 5.38 -4.16 3.99
N GLY A 92 4.34 -3.34 3.76
CA GLY A 92 4.42 -1.89 3.89
C GLY A 92 4.93 -1.19 2.62
N ILE A 93 6.05 -0.44 2.69
CA ILE A 93 6.57 0.32 1.52
C ILE A 93 6.76 -0.59 0.30
N LEU A 94 7.22 -1.81 0.51
CA LEU A 94 7.48 -2.76 -0.56
C LEU A 94 6.20 -3.07 -1.36
N ASP A 95 5.07 -3.26 -0.68
CA ASP A 95 3.80 -3.51 -1.36
C ASP A 95 3.40 -2.34 -2.25
N GLY A 96 3.58 -1.11 -1.73
CA GLY A 96 3.33 0.11 -2.50
C GLY A 96 4.21 0.23 -3.73
N LEU A 97 5.49 -0.13 -3.62
CA LEU A 97 6.42 -0.15 -4.74
C LEU A 97 6.01 -1.20 -5.79
N ILE A 98 5.64 -2.40 -5.35
CA ILE A 98 5.24 -3.47 -6.26
C ILE A 98 3.87 -3.18 -6.90
N LEU A 99 2.91 -2.66 -6.15
CA LEU A 99 1.61 -2.26 -6.70
C LEU A 99 1.79 -1.17 -7.78
N GLY A 100 2.70 -0.21 -7.53
CA GLY A 100 3.09 0.79 -8.53
C GLY A 100 3.74 0.16 -9.77
N TYR A 101 4.61 -0.81 -9.57
CA TYR A 101 5.23 -1.57 -10.68
C TYR A 101 4.17 -2.35 -11.50
N ILE A 102 3.23 -3.03 -10.84
CA ILE A 102 2.14 -3.73 -11.53
C ILE A 102 1.29 -2.75 -12.33
N LEU A 103 0.93 -1.62 -11.74
CA LEU A 103 0.15 -0.58 -12.42
C LEU A 103 0.91 0.00 -13.61
N SER A 104 2.18 0.36 -13.47
CA SER A 104 3.00 0.93 -14.56
C SER A 104 3.19 -0.03 -15.73
N LYS A 105 3.15 -1.35 -15.49
CA LYS A 105 3.19 -2.37 -16.55
C LYS A 105 1.85 -2.58 -17.24
N SER A 106 0.76 -2.28 -16.54
CA SER A 106 -0.60 -2.57 -17.02
C SER A 106 -1.30 -1.34 -17.61
N ARG A 107 -1.00 -0.14 -17.11
CA ARG A 107 -1.70 1.12 -17.40
C ARG A 107 -0.73 2.29 -17.52
N LYS A 108 -1.04 3.24 -18.42
CA LYS A 108 -0.34 4.53 -18.48
C LYS A 108 -0.95 5.58 -17.54
N ASP A 109 -2.24 5.46 -17.30
CA ASP A 109 -3.10 6.34 -16.51
C ASP A 109 -3.39 5.69 -15.16
N TYR A 110 -2.50 5.85 -14.20
CA TYR A 110 -2.69 5.26 -12.87
C TYR A 110 -2.31 6.20 -11.74
N LYS A 111 -2.92 5.97 -10.59
CA LYS A 111 -2.61 6.61 -9.30
C LYS A 111 -2.63 5.58 -8.17
N ILE A 112 -2.00 5.92 -7.06
CA ILE A 112 -1.94 5.05 -5.88
C ILE A 112 -2.37 5.85 -4.66
N LEU A 113 -3.35 5.35 -3.92
CA LEU A 113 -3.67 5.88 -2.59
C LEU A 113 -2.61 5.43 -1.59
N ALA A 114 -1.85 6.38 -1.05
CA ALA A 114 -0.79 6.09 -0.10
C ALA A 114 -0.63 7.21 0.93
N HIS A 115 0.16 6.95 1.98
CA HIS A 115 0.43 7.92 3.03
C HIS A 115 1.02 9.23 2.46
N LYS A 116 0.57 10.38 2.96
CA LYS A 116 1.00 11.72 2.51
C LYS A 116 2.52 11.94 2.51
N VAL A 117 3.28 11.16 3.28
CA VAL A 117 4.75 11.23 3.32
C VAL A 117 5.38 11.00 1.93
N PHE A 118 4.74 10.22 1.06
CA PHE A 118 5.23 9.97 -0.28
C PHE A 118 5.07 11.16 -1.23
N CYS A 119 4.20 12.12 -0.92
CA CYS A 119 4.05 13.34 -1.69
C CYS A 119 5.19 14.36 -1.49
N THR A 120 6.14 14.09 -0.60
CA THR A 120 7.35 14.91 -0.45
C THR A 120 8.37 14.68 -1.58
N SER A 121 8.17 13.63 -2.37
CA SER A 121 9.04 13.25 -3.47
C SER A 121 8.50 13.76 -4.80
N GLU A 122 9.35 14.48 -5.56
CA GLU A 122 8.96 15.06 -6.87
C GLU A 122 8.50 13.99 -7.85
N GLU A 123 9.13 12.84 -7.82
CA GLU A 123 8.90 11.72 -8.74
C GLU A 123 7.54 11.06 -8.55
N LEU A 124 6.94 11.25 -7.37
CA LEU A 124 5.65 10.68 -7.00
C LEU A 124 4.51 11.70 -7.04
N ILE A 125 4.84 12.98 -7.30
CA ILE A 125 3.82 14.03 -7.51
C ILE A 125 2.98 13.66 -8.74
N GLY A 126 1.67 13.72 -8.57
CA GLY A 126 0.73 13.35 -9.64
C GLY A 126 0.37 11.85 -9.70
N ILE A 127 1.20 10.98 -9.13
CA ILE A 127 0.93 9.53 -9.03
C ILE A 127 0.27 9.21 -7.68
N ILE A 128 0.76 9.79 -6.59
CA ILE A 128 0.21 9.53 -5.25
C ILE A 128 -1.03 10.37 -4.99
N LEU A 129 -2.09 9.70 -4.57
CA LEU A 129 -3.27 10.28 -3.94
C LEU A 129 -3.08 10.22 -2.42
N PRO A 130 -2.78 11.36 -1.74
CA PRO A 130 -2.32 11.36 -0.36
C PRO A 130 -3.42 11.04 0.64
N ILE A 131 -3.14 10.12 1.57
CA ILE A 131 -3.97 9.87 2.75
C ILE A 131 -3.20 10.32 3.99
N ALA A 132 -3.88 11.05 4.87
CA ALA A 132 -3.39 11.43 6.17
C ALA A 132 -4.11 10.63 7.27
N PHE A 133 -3.33 10.10 8.20
CA PHE A 133 -3.86 9.31 9.33
C PHE A 133 -3.89 10.13 10.63
N ASP A 134 -3.41 11.38 10.59
CA ASP A 134 -3.46 12.28 11.74
C ASP A 134 -4.93 12.63 12.06
N ASP A 135 -5.23 12.81 13.34
CA ASP A 135 -6.57 13.23 13.79
C ASP A 135 -6.64 14.77 13.88
N THR A 136 -6.50 15.43 12.70
CA THR A 136 -6.54 16.89 12.57
C THR A 136 -7.58 17.31 11.53
N LYS A 137 -8.03 18.57 11.62
CA LYS A 137 -8.96 19.16 10.63
C LYS A 137 -8.30 19.22 9.24
N GLU A 138 -7.01 19.48 9.17
CA GLU A 138 -6.19 19.51 7.95
C GLU A 138 -6.13 18.14 7.30
N ALA A 139 -5.89 17.09 8.08
CA ALA A 139 -5.90 15.71 7.61
C ALA A 139 -7.28 15.32 7.06
N SER A 140 -8.34 15.68 7.75
CA SER A 140 -9.71 15.44 7.29
C SER A 140 -10.03 16.14 5.97
N ARG A 141 -9.62 17.42 5.83
CA ARG A 141 -9.77 18.18 4.57
C ARG A 141 -8.98 17.54 3.43
N LEU A 142 -7.71 17.18 3.67
CA LEU A 142 -6.88 16.49 2.68
C LEU A 142 -7.54 15.18 2.23
N ASN A 143 -8.02 14.37 3.16
CA ASN A 143 -8.66 13.10 2.86
C ASN A 143 -9.96 13.29 2.04
N ILE A 144 -10.74 14.35 2.28
CA ILE A 144 -11.92 14.70 1.46
C ILE A 144 -11.49 15.08 0.04
N GLN A 145 -10.48 15.94 -0.11
CA GLN A 145 -9.96 16.34 -1.43
C GLN A 145 -9.40 15.14 -2.20
N THR A 146 -8.66 14.27 -1.53
CA THR A 146 -8.13 13.04 -2.13
C THR A 146 -9.26 12.14 -2.62
N ARG A 147 -10.35 12.03 -1.87
CA ARG A 147 -11.53 11.24 -2.28
C ARG A 147 -12.18 11.78 -3.54
N ILE A 148 -12.33 13.10 -3.65
CA ILE A 148 -12.87 13.76 -4.83
C ILE A 148 -11.95 13.54 -6.02
N SER A 149 -10.63 13.73 -5.83
CA SER A 149 -9.63 13.54 -6.88
C SER A 149 -9.59 12.10 -7.38
N ALA A 150 -9.69 11.12 -6.47
CA ALA A 150 -9.73 9.70 -6.83
C ALA A 150 -10.96 9.35 -7.66
N LEU A 151 -12.14 9.85 -7.25
CA LEU A 151 -13.39 9.64 -8.00
C LEU A 151 -13.34 10.28 -9.39
N ASN A 152 -12.90 11.53 -9.49
CA ASN A 152 -12.78 12.23 -10.78
C ASN A 152 -11.81 11.50 -11.71
N PHE A 153 -10.70 10.99 -11.16
CA PHE A 153 -9.73 10.22 -11.93
C PHE A 153 -10.30 8.87 -12.41
N LEU A 154 -11.09 8.20 -11.61
CA LEU A 154 -11.81 6.99 -12.02
C LEU A 154 -12.88 7.30 -13.08
N TYR A 155 -13.63 8.39 -12.95
CA TYR A 155 -14.60 8.83 -13.97
C TYR A 155 -13.96 9.14 -15.32
N SER A 156 -12.71 9.61 -15.34
CA SER A 156 -11.94 9.78 -16.59
C SER A 156 -11.36 8.48 -17.15
N GLY A 157 -11.68 7.33 -16.56
CA GLY A 157 -11.23 6.03 -17.01
C GLY A 157 -9.92 5.54 -16.36
N GLY A 158 -9.35 6.30 -15.43
CA GLY A 158 -8.06 6.00 -14.80
C GLY A 158 -8.06 4.77 -13.88
N ALA A 159 -6.88 4.28 -13.56
CA ALA A 159 -6.66 3.15 -12.66
C ALA A 159 -6.16 3.62 -11.28
N VAL A 160 -6.70 3.07 -10.20
CA VAL A 160 -6.32 3.40 -8.83
C VAL A 160 -5.89 2.15 -8.08
N GLY A 161 -4.67 2.15 -7.54
CA GLY A 161 -4.20 1.13 -6.61
C GLY A 161 -4.43 1.53 -5.16
N ILE A 162 -4.88 0.60 -4.34
CA ILE A 162 -5.20 0.86 -2.93
C ILE A 162 -4.98 -0.36 -2.05
N PHE A 163 -4.54 -0.09 -0.81
CA PHE A 163 -4.53 -1.02 0.32
C PHE A 163 -5.66 -0.64 1.27
N PRO A 164 -6.84 -1.28 1.15
CA PRO A 164 -8.03 -0.80 1.85
C PRO A 164 -7.96 -0.92 3.38
N GLY A 165 -7.08 -1.77 3.90
CA GLY A 165 -6.79 -1.89 5.33
C GLY A 165 -6.14 -0.64 5.93
N GLY A 166 -5.44 0.17 5.09
CA GLY A 166 -4.82 1.43 5.49
C GLY A 166 -3.59 1.29 6.39
N THR A 167 -3.25 0.10 6.82
CA THR A 167 -2.07 -0.19 7.64
C THR A 167 -1.51 -1.57 7.31
N VAL A 168 -0.24 -1.79 7.64
CA VAL A 168 0.46 -3.06 7.39
C VAL A 168 -0.16 -4.18 8.21
N SER A 169 -0.40 -5.33 7.58
CA SER A 169 -0.99 -6.53 8.21
C SER A 169 -0.28 -6.90 9.48
N THR A 170 -1.03 -6.99 10.56
CA THR A 170 -0.50 -7.30 11.91
C THR A 170 -1.43 -8.30 12.57
N SER A 171 -0.84 -9.28 13.25
CA SER A 171 -1.61 -10.28 13.99
C SER A 171 -2.30 -9.66 15.21
N THR A 172 -3.45 -10.19 15.61
CA THR A 172 -4.16 -9.75 16.82
C THR A 172 -3.44 -10.13 18.10
N THR A 173 -2.65 -11.20 18.04
CA THR A 173 -1.79 -11.67 19.13
C THR A 173 -0.33 -11.76 18.66
N PRO A 174 0.67 -11.68 19.55
CA PRO A 174 2.09 -11.67 19.18
C PRO A 174 2.55 -12.80 18.27
N PHE A 175 1.91 -13.98 18.37
CA PHE A 175 2.26 -15.18 17.60
C PHE A 175 1.16 -15.61 16.60
N GLY A 176 0.11 -14.82 16.46
CA GLY A 176 -0.98 -15.07 15.53
C GLY A 176 -0.58 -14.93 14.06
N VAL A 177 -1.53 -15.18 13.17
CA VAL A 177 -1.38 -14.95 11.73
C VAL A 177 -1.57 -13.47 11.44
N PRO A 178 -0.60 -12.80 10.79
CA PRO A 178 -0.77 -11.41 10.41
C PRO A 178 -1.80 -11.27 9.29
N MET A 179 -2.81 -10.44 9.54
CA MET A 179 -3.90 -10.15 8.61
C MET A 179 -4.12 -8.64 8.56
N ASP A 180 -4.76 -8.18 7.50
CA ASP A 180 -5.24 -6.79 7.45
C ASP A 180 -6.35 -6.57 8.48
N PRO A 181 -6.43 -5.39 9.07
CA PRO A 181 -7.58 -4.99 9.85
C PRO A 181 -8.83 -4.87 8.97
N ILE A 182 -9.89 -4.33 9.54
CA ILE A 182 -11.11 -4.00 8.79
C ILE A 182 -10.78 -3.11 7.59
N TRP A 183 -11.21 -3.50 6.41
CA TRP A 183 -11.06 -2.70 5.21
C TRP A 183 -12.01 -1.49 5.21
N ARG A 184 -11.49 -0.33 4.85
CA ARG A 184 -12.20 0.96 4.97
C ARG A 184 -13.29 1.12 3.91
N SER A 185 -14.48 1.49 4.32
CA SER A 185 -15.67 1.68 3.47
C SER A 185 -15.51 2.72 2.35
N PHE A 186 -14.49 3.57 2.44
CA PHE A 186 -14.18 4.54 1.38
C PHE A 186 -13.93 3.85 0.03
N THR A 187 -13.26 2.71 0.01
CA THR A 187 -13.00 1.95 -1.23
C THR A 187 -14.30 1.45 -1.86
N ALA A 188 -15.23 0.92 -1.05
CA ALA A 188 -16.55 0.53 -1.53
C ALA A 188 -17.29 1.73 -2.17
N LYS A 189 -17.21 2.90 -1.54
CA LYS A 189 -17.82 4.13 -2.08
C LYS A 189 -17.21 4.57 -3.42
N MET A 190 -15.89 4.41 -3.59
CA MET A 190 -15.26 4.65 -4.90
C MET A 190 -15.75 3.68 -5.95
N ILE A 191 -15.76 2.39 -5.66
CA ILE A 191 -16.20 1.33 -6.57
C ILE A 191 -17.64 1.57 -7.02
N THR A 192 -18.56 1.75 -6.07
CA THR A 192 -19.99 1.87 -6.37
C THR A 192 -20.33 3.15 -7.13
N LYS A 193 -19.62 4.25 -6.89
CA LYS A 193 -19.84 5.52 -7.57
C LYS A 193 -19.25 5.56 -8.97
N SER A 194 -18.03 5.04 -9.15
CA SER A 194 -17.33 5.08 -10.42
C SER A 194 -17.71 3.96 -11.37
N GLY A 195 -18.32 2.88 -10.89
CA GLY A 195 -18.51 1.65 -11.66
C GLY A 195 -17.19 0.98 -12.06
N ALA A 196 -16.10 1.26 -11.33
CA ALA A 196 -14.79 0.73 -11.63
C ALA A 196 -14.77 -0.81 -11.52
N ARG A 197 -14.11 -1.45 -12.48
CA ARG A 197 -13.75 -2.86 -12.37
C ARG A 197 -12.78 -3.04 -11.21
N VAL A 198 -12.91 -4.14 -10.48
CA VAL A 198 -12.09 -4.42 -9.28
C VAL A 198 -11.26 -5.66 -9.53
N VAL A 199 -9.95 -5.55 -9.38
CA VAL A 199 -9.02 -6.68 -9.47
C VAL A 199 -8.31 -6.84 -8.14
N PRO A 200 -8.46 -7.98 -7.45
CA PRO A 200 -7.74 -8.26 -6.23
C PRO A 200 -6.30 -8.72 -6.52
N ILE A 201 -5.36 -8.20 -5.75
CA ILE A 201 -3.95 -8.62 -5.74
C ILE A 201 -3.65 -9.15 -4.34
N PHE A 202 -3.08 -10.34 -4.26
CA PHE A 202 -2.65 -10.90 -2.98
C PHE A 202 -1.12 -10.99 -2.92
N PHE A 203 -0.55 -10.40 -1.89
CA PHE A 203 0.87 -10.55 -1.53
C PHE A 203 1.02 -11.69 -0.54
N GLU A 204 1.72 -12.75 -0.94
CA GLU A 204 1.92 -13.93 -0.09
C GLU A 204 3.01 -13.68 0.97
N GLY A 205 2.72 -14.04 2.22
CA GLY A 205 3.61 -13.90 3.33
C GLY A 205 3.34 -12.70 4.22
N HIS A 206 4.29 -12.38 5.09
CA HIS A 206 4.16 -11.33 6.10
C HIS A 206 5.54 -10.84 6.57
N ASN A 207 5.56 -9.74 7.30
CA ASN A 207 6.72 -9.23 8.00
C ASN A 207 7.15 -10.16 9.15
N SER A 208 8.41 -10.06 9.56
CA SER A 208 9.04 -10.93 10.55
C SER A 208 8.31 -10.94 11.90
N ARG A 209 8.52 -12.00 12.68
CA ARG A 209 8.02 -12.10 14.07
C ARG A 209 8.50 -10.93 14.93
N THR A 210 9.75 -10.46 14.72
CA THR A 210 10.27 -9.27 15.41
C THR A 210 9.41 -8.04 15.11
N PHE A 211 8.99 -7.84 13.85
CA PHE A 211 8.08 -6.76 13.49
C PHE A 211 6.72 -6.91 14.17
N GLN A 212 6.17 -8.13 14.20
CA GLN A 212 4.87 -8.40 14.84
C GLN A 212 4.93 -8.08 16.35
N LEU A 213 5.93 -8.57 17.06
CA LEU A 213 6.14 -8.27 18.48
C LEU A 213 6.32 -6.77 18.74
N ALA A 214 7.20 -6.12 17.98
CA ALA A 214 7.44 -4.68 18.09
C ALA A 214 6.15 -3.86 17.87
N SER A 215 5.27 -4.31 16.97
CA SER A 215 3.99 -3.67 16.68
C SER A 215 3.03 -3.69 17.88
N HIS A 216 3.10 -4.70 18.72
CA HIS A 216 2.31 -4.78 19.96
C HIS A 216 2.91 -3.98 21.12
N ILE A 217 4.22 -3.72 21.09
CA ILE A 217 4.91 -2.98 22.16
C ILE A 217 4.73 -1.48 21.99
N HIS A 218 5.06 -0.95 20.79
CA HIS A 218 4.99 0.49 20.55
C HIS A 218 5.00 0.85 19.06
N ASN A 219 4.14 1.80 18.66
CA ASN A 219 4.01 2.21 17.27
C ASN A 219 5.32 2.73 16.64
N ASN A 220 6.17 3.44 17.40
CA ASN A 220 7.46 3.93 16.88
C ASN A 220 8.44 2.80 16.57
N LEU A 221 8.42 1.71 17.35
CA LEU A 221 9.19 0.48 17.03
C LEU A 221 8.71 -0.13 15.72
N ARG A 222 7.40 -0.28 15.57
CA ARG A 222 6.75 -0.76 14.35
C ARG A 222 7.20 0.05 13.14
N LEU A 223 7.04 1.37 13.19
CA LEU A 223 7.41 2.26 12.09
C LEU A 223 8.91 2.19 11.74
N GLY A 224 9.78 2.22 12.75
CA GLY A 224 11.22 2.16 12.56
C GLY A 224 11.73 0.84 11.98
N LEU A 225 10.99 -0.26 12.16
CA LEU A 225 11.36 -1.58 11.62
C LEU A 225 10.90 -1.81 10.18
N LEU A 226 10.02 -0.98 9.61
CA LEU A 226 9.55 -1.16 8.23
C LEU A 226 10.70 -1.12 7.20
N MET A 227 11.73 -0.32 7.45
CA MET A 227 12.91 -0.29 6.58
C MET A 227 13.75 -1.57 6.66
N LYS A 228 13.80 -2.20 7.84
CA LYS A 228 14.42 -3.52 8.02
C LYS A 228 13.67 -4.59 7.23
N GLU A 229 12.36 -4.61 7.35
CA GLU A 229 11.50 -5.56 6.65
C GLU A 229 11.64 -5.41 5.13
N PHE A 230 11.64 -4.18 4.61
CA PHE A 230 11.90 -3.93 3.20
C PHE A 230 13.29 -4.45 2.78
N LYS A 231 14.34 -4.07 3.52
CA LYS A 231 15.71 -4.53 3.23
C LYS A 231 15.82 -6.06 3.18
N SER A 232 15.08 -6.77 4.04
CA SER A 232 15.11 -8.25 4.08
C SER A 232 14.54 -8.91 2.81
N LYS A 233 13.75 -8.17 2.03
CA LYS A 233 13.16 -8.65 0.77
C LYS A 233 14.01 -8.29 -0.46
N VAL A 234 14.99 -7.40 -0.29
CA VAL A 234 15.89 -7.00 -1.38
C VAL A 234 16.67 -8.20 -1.88
N GLY A 235 16.65 -8.44 -3.19
CA GLY A 235 17.32 -9.59 -3.83
C GLY A 235 16.54 -10.90 -3.74
N ASN A 236 15.33 -10.89 -3.17
CA ASN A 236 14.47 -12.07 -3.08
C ASN A 236 13.18 -11.86 -3.88
N PRO A 237 12.57 -12.94 -4.44
CA PRO A 237 11.30 -12.83 -5.11
C PRO A 237 10.18 -12.49 -4.12
N VAL A 238 9.30 -11.60 -4.53
CA VAL A 238 8.04 -11.34 -3.83
C VAL A 238 6.95 -12.14 -4.51
N LYS A 239 6.30 -12.98 -3.74
CA LYS A 239 5.24 -13.87 -4.20
C LYS A 239 3.92 -13.12 -4.26
N ILE A 240 3.25 -13.16 -5.41
CA ILE A 240 1.95 -12.51 -5.60
C ILE A 240 0.97 -13.41 -6.35
N CYS A 241 -0.31 -13.17 -6.13
CA CYS A 241 -1.39 -13.68 -6.98
C CYS A 241 -2.16 -12.50 -7.55
N ILE A 242 -2.52 -12.57 -8.84
CA ILE A 242 -3.37 -11.59 -9.52
C ILE A 242 -4.71 -12.25 -9.79
N GLY A 243 -5.75 -11.80 -9.08
CA GLY A 243 -7.10 -12.33 -9.28
C GLY A 243 -7.72 -11.92 -10.60
N LYS A 244 -8.80 -12.57 -10.97
CA LYS A 244 -9.64 -12.13 -12.08
C LYS A 244 -10.43 -10.88 -11.66
N PRO A 245 -10.81 -10.01 -12.61
CA PRO A 245 -11.77 -8.94 -12.33
C PRO A 245 -13.03 -9.52 -11.69
N LEU A 246 -13.44 -8.94 -10.56
CA LEU A 246 -14.66 -9.35 -9.86
C LEU A 246 -15.88 -8.99 -10.69
N SER A 247 -16.91 -9.82 -10.62
CA SER A 247 -18.10 -9.62 -11.43
C SER A 247 -18.93 -8.42 -10.94
N ASP A 248 -19.44 -7.63 -11.88
CA ASP A 248 -20.35 -6.51 -11.58
C ASP A 248 -21.57 -6.94 -10.77
N ARG A 249 -22.08 -8.16 -11.02
CA ARG A 249 -23.22 -8.71 -10.30
C ARG A 249 -22.92 -8.87 -8.80
N GLU A 250 -21.75 -9.41 -8.47
CA GLU A 250 -21.33 -9.61 -7.07
C GLU A 250 -21.11 -8.29 -6.34
N ILE A 251 -20.54 -7.30 -7.03
CA ILE A 251 -20.34 -5.96 -6.49
C ILE A 251 -21.70 -5.26 -6.28
N LYS A 252 -22.56 -5.27 -7.30
CA LYS A 252 -23.88 -4.60 -7.24
C LYS A 252 -24.78 -5.21 -6.17
N SER A 253 -24.80 -6.53 -6.01
CA SER A 253 -25.62 -7.19 -4.98
C SER A 253 -25.26 -6.79 -3.54
N ARG A 254 -24.05 -6.24 -3.31
CA ARG A 254 -23.54 -5.81 -2.00
C ARG A 254 -23.38 -4.30 -1.86
N SER A 255 -23.65 -3.54 -2.92
CA SER A 255 -23.43 -2.09 -2.96
C SER A 255 -24.31 -1.28 -2.00
N GLY A 256 -25.42 -1.85 -1.55
CA GLY A 256 -26.31 -1.25 -0.54
C GLY A 256 -25.71 -1.19 0.87
N ASN A 257 -24.69 -2.00 1.16
CA ASN A 257 -23.98 -1.98 2.45
C ASN A 257 -22.47 -2.03 2.21
N TYR A 258 -21.81 -0.88 2.39
CA TYR A 258 -20.37 -0.75 2.15
C TYR A 258 -19.51 -1.64 3.05
N ARG A 259 -19.98 -2.00 4.26
CA ARG A 259 -19.26 -2.92 5.12
C ARG A 259 -19.26 -4.32 4.53
N ILE A 260 -20.42 -4.82 4.16
CA ILE A 260 -20.57 -6.15 3.53
C ILE A 260 -19.76 -6.22 2.23
N LEU A 261 -19.78 -5.14 1.42
CA LEU A 261 -18.96 -5.10 0.21
C LEU A 261 -17.47 -5.18 0.52
N MET A 262 -16.99 -4.45 1.53
CA MET A 262 -15.56 -4.47 1.89
C MET A 262 -15.11 -5.81 2.48
N ASP A 263 -15.95 -6.44 3.27
CA ASP A 263 -15.67 -7.77 3.83
C ASP A 263 -15.60 -8.82 2.71
N PHE A 264 -16.52 -8.78 1.75
CA PHE A 264 -16.47 -9.59 0.53
C PHE A 264 -15.18 -9.36 -0.28
N LEU A 265 -14.84 -8.10 -0.56
CA LEU A 265 -13.63 -7.77 -1.34
C LEU A 265 -12.36 -8.25 -0.64
N ARG A 266 -12.30 -8.10 0.69
CA ARG A 266 -11.19 -8.60 1.50
C ARG A 266 -11.10 -10.12 1.42
N GLU A 267 -12.21 -10.81 1.61
CA GLU A 267 -12.28 -12.27 1.55
C GLU A 267 -11.84 -12.79 0.17
N GLU A 268 -12.35 -12.21 -0.93
CA GLU A 268 -11.93 -12.59 -2.30
C GLU A 268 -10.43 -12.34 -2.54
N THR A 269 -9.87 -11.29 -1.94
CA THR A 269 -8.43 -11.05 -2.02
C THR A 269 -7.64 -12.13 -1.27
N TYR A 270 -8.06 -12.48 -0.05
CA TYR A 270 -7.38 -13.49 0.76
C TYR A 270 -7.56 -14.92 0.26
N LYS A 271 -8.65 -15.21 -0.48
CA LYS A 271 -8.84 -16.51 -1.18
C LYS A 271 -7.80 -16.77 -2.27
N LEU A 272 -7.09 -15.76 -2.74
CA LEU A 272 -5.99 -15.92 -3.68
C LEU A 272 -4.74 -16.54 -3.06
N SER A 273 -4.63 -16.58 -1.72
CA SER A 273 -3.49 -17.20 -1.06
C SER A 273 -3.32 -18.66 -1.46
N GLN A 274 -2.10 -19.02 -1.82
CA GLN A 274 -1.74 -20.42 -2.10
C GLN A 274 -1.52 -21.22 -0.80
N THR A 275 -1.33 -20.49 0.33
CA THR A 275 -1.27 -21.09 1.65
C THR A 275 -2.68 -21.12 2.25
N PRO A 276 -3.27 -22.28 2.52
CA PRO A 276 -4.62 -22.37 3.06
C PRO A 276 -4.78 -21.57 4.35
N LEU A 277 -5.69 -20.60 4.33
CA LEU A 277 -6.04 -19.81 5.50
C LEU A 277 -7.13 -20.52 6.31
N LYS A 278 -6.92 -20.67 7.62
CA LYS A 278 -7.88 -21.32 8.52
C LYS A 278 -9.12 -20.45 8.79
N SER A 279 -8.95 -19.12 8.74
CA SER A 279 -10.02 -18.14 8.92
C SER A 279 -9.69 -16.84 8.20
N PHE A 280 -10.71 -16.00 7.99
CA PHE A 280 -10.56 -14.63 7.47
C PHE A 280 -10.73 -13.58 8.57
N GLU A 281 -10.38 -13.90 9.81
CA GLU A 281 -10.41 -12.95 10.92
C GLU A 281 -9.61 -11.68 10.62
N TYR A 282 -10.01 -10.59 11.26
CA TYR A 282 -9.32 -9.32 11.08
C TYR A 282 -8.00 -9.31 11.83
N GLY A 283 -7.02 -8.63 11.26
CA GLY A 283 -5.79 -8.30 11.94
C GLY A 283 -5.95 -7.20 12.98
N PHE A 284 -4.86 -6.84 13.64
CA PHE A 284 -4.85 -5.83 14.69
C PHE A 284 -5.20 -4.44 14.14
N GLU A 285 -6.16 -3.77 14.79
CA GLU A 285 -6.58 -2.43 14.46
C GLU A 285 -5.87 -1.39 15.32
N PHE A 286 -5.08 -0.53 14.68
CA PHE A 286 -4.31 0.52 15.36
C PHE A 286 -5.13 1.80 15.58
N GLU A 287 -6.09 2.10 14.70
CA GLU A 287 -6.91 3.29 14.80
C GLU A 287 -8.12 3.04 15.72
N SER A 288 -8.18 3.73 16.87
CA SER A 288 -9.25 3.55 17.87
C SER A 288 -10.65 3.74 17.31
N ARG A 289 -10.83 4.65 16.34
CA ARG A 289 -12.11 4.91 15.66
C ARG A 289 -12.65 3.75 14.83
N PHE A 290 -11.84 2.73 14.54
CA PHE A 290 -12.22 1.54 13.77
C PHE A 290 -12.16 0.26 14.59
N LYS A 291 -11.81 0.32 15.88
CA LYS A 291 -11.90 -0.84 16.77
C LYS A 291 -13.36 -1.26 16.89
N LEU A 292 -13.61 -2.57 16.78
CA LEU A 292 -14.93 -3.19 17.00
C LEU A 292 -15.29 -3.19 18.47
#